data_cc50b134d90132dbffd0507d40e85ab8
#
_entry.id   cc50b134d90132dbffd0507d40e85ab8
#
_cell.length_a   1.000
_cell.length_b   1.000
_cell.length_c   1.000
_cell.angle_alpha   90.00
_cell.angle_beta   90.00
_cell.angle_gamma   90.00
#
_symmetry.space_group_name_H-M   'P 1'
#
loop_
_entity.id
_entity.type
_entity.pdbx_description
1 polymer ?
#
loop_
_entity_poly.entity_id
_entity_poly.type
_entity_poly.pdbx_seq_one_letter_code
_entity_poly.pdbx_strand_id
1 'polypeptide(L)'
;DLIPNATDEMLRWVSSVVYMRRTATHDTEIRGQPIRKGEKVVMWYGSANRDEEVFVDSHLFKVDREDAKKHIAFGAGEHLCLGNRLGQLQIRILYEELLDRFPNIEAISKPTRVPSNFLNGISHLKVRI
;
A
#
# COMPACT_ATOMS: atom_id res chain seq x y z
N ASP A 1 -20.87 -6.93 -1.97
CA ASP A 1 -19.69 -6.69 -2.83
C ASP A 1 -18.52 -6.20 -1.97
N LEU A 2 -17.48 -7.03 -1.84
CA LEU A 2 -16.28 -6.71 -1.04
C LEU A 2 -15.13 -6.15 -1.88
N ILE A 3 -15.20 -6.21 -3.21
CA ILE A 3 -14.07 -5.86 -4.08
C ILE A 3 -13.59 -4.40 -3.90
N PRO A 4 -14.45 -3.40 -3.75
CA PRO A 4 -13.98 -2.04 -3.48
C PRO A 4 -13.16 -1.94 -2.20
N ASN A 5 -13.61 -2.57 -1.12
CA ASN A 5 -12.89 -2.56 0.15
C ASN A 5 -11.62 -3.41 0.11
N ALA A 6 -11.69 -4.59 -0.54
CA ALA A 6 -10.54 -5.45 -0.78
C ALA A 6 -9.45 -4.73 -1.59
N THR A 7 -9.83 -3.85 -2.52
CA THR A 7 -8.88 -3.03 -3.28
C THR A 7 -8.06 -2.11 -2.36
N ASP A 8 -8.71 -1.41 -1.43
CA ASP A 8 -8.02 -0.57 -0.46
C ASP A 8 -7.13 -1.41 0.47
N GLU A 9 -7.61 -2.57 0.92
CA GLU A 9 -6.80 -3.48 1.75
C GLU A 9 -5.59 -4.05 1.00
N MET A 10 -5.73 -4.40 -0.28
CA MET A 10 -4.60 -4.82 -1.12
C MET A 10 -3.55 -3.73 -1.24
N LEU A 11 -3.97 -2.49 -1.46
CA LEU A 11 -3.08 -1.33 -1.53
C LEU A 11 -2.35 -1.10 -0.20
N ARG A 12 -3.08 -1.15 0.91
CA ARG A 12 -2.52 -1.07 2.26
C ARG A 12 -1.46 -2.16 2.47
N TRP A 13 -1.82 -3.40 2.18
CA TRP A 13 -0.99 -4.58 2.42
C TRP A 13 0.28 -4.59 1.60
N VAL A 14 0.18 -4.30 0.30
CA VAL A 14 1.32 -4.36 -0.62
C VAL A 14 2.26 -3.18 -0.43
N SER A 15 1.74 -1.96 -0.23
CA SER A 15 2.56 -0.74 -0.12
C SER A 15 3.63 -0.69 -1.20
N SER A 16 3.21 -0.64 -2.48
CA SER A 16 4.08 -0.83 -3.65
C SER A 16 5.28 0.11 -3.70
N VAL A 17 5.13 1.36 -3.23
CA VAL A 17 6.24 2.27 -2.97
C VAL A 17 6.70 2.06 -1.54
N VAL A 18 7.99 1.77 -1.36
CA VAL A 18 8.55 1.42 -0.05
C VAL A 18 8.62 2.66 0.85
N TYR A 19 9.14 3.77 0.33
CA TYR A 19 9.30 5.01 1.09
C TYR A 19 9.27 6.25 0.20
N MET A 20 9.01 7.38 0.82
CA MET A 20 9.26 8.71 0.26
C MET A 20 10.01 9.57 1.28
N ARG A 21 10.74 10.58 0.80
CA ARG A 21 11.53 11.49 1.61
C ARG A 21 11.03 12.93 1.51
N ARG A 22 11.09 13.64 2.63
CA ARG A 22 10.90 15.09 2.70
C ARG A 22 12.13 15.75 3.32
N THR A 23 12.26 17.04 3.12
CA THR A 23 13.24 17.88 3.81
C THR A 23 12.48 18.93 4.59
N ALA A 24 12.75 19.05 5.88
CA ALA A 24 12.11 20.05 6.74
C ALA A 24 12.46 21.47 6.26
N THR A 25 11.46 22.31 6.03
CA THR A 25 11.64 23.70 5.60
C THR A 25 11.84 24.66 6.78
N HIS A 26 11.48 24.24 7.97
CA HIS A 26 11.62 24.94 9.24
C HIS A 26 11.77 23.90 10.36
N ASP A 27 12.15 24.36 11.54
CA ASP A 27 12.17 23.50 12.73
C ASP A 27 10.74 23.08 13.06
N THR A 28 10.56 21.79 13.35
CA THR A 28 9.27 21.17 13.64
C THR A 28 9.43 19.98 14.58
N GLU A 29 8.32 19.33 14.88
CA GLU A 29 8.30 18.16 15.75
C GLU A 29 7.32 17.10 15.19
N ILE A 30 7.67 15.82 15.34
CA ILE A 30 6.77 14.69 15.09
C ILE A 30 6.77 13.80 16.33
N ARG A 31 5.62 13.67 17.00
CA ARG A 31 5.43 12.87 18.23
C ARG A 31 6.52 13.13 19.30
N GLY A 32 6.79 14.41 19.59
CA GLY A 32 7.80 14.80 20.57
C GLY A 32 9.26 14.71 20.07
N GLN A 33 9.49 14.21 18.87
CA GLN A 33 10.81 14.15 18.29
C GLN A 33 11.11 15.45 17.51
N PRO A 34 12.09 16.28 17.94
CA PRO A 34 12.43 17.50 17.24
C PRO A 34 13.10 17.19 15.89
N ILE A 35 12.75 17.98 14.89
CA ILE A 35 13.30 17.93 13.54
C ILE A 35 13.76 19.34 13.17
N ARG A 36 15.02 19.50 12.83
CA ARG A 36 15.59 20.79 12.45
C ARG A 36 15.38 21.08 10.97
N LYS A 37 15.32 22.34 10.63
CA LYS A 37 15.34 22.82 9.24
C LYS A 37 16.50 22.16 8.47
N GLY A 38 16.20 21.63 7.29
CA GLY A 38 17.17 20.94 6.41
C GLY A 38 17.30 19.45 6.69
N GLU A 39 16.80 18.93 7.79
CA GLU A 39 16.84 17.50 8.08
C GLU A 39 15.92 16.70 7.15
N LYS A 40 16.30 15.44 6.92
CA LYS A 40 15.62 14.52 6.04
C LYS A 40 14.68 13.63 6.85
N VAL A 41 13.41 13.63 6.47
CA VAL A 41 12.38 12.75 7.05
C VAL A 41 12.00 11.70 6.01
N VAL A 42 12.17 10.44 6.36
CA VAL A 42 11.78 9.31 5.51
C VAL A 42 10.49 8.69 6.03
N MET A 43 9.51 8.62 5.16
CA MET A 43 8.21 8.02 5.44
C MET A 43 8.17 6.60 4.88
N TRP A 44 8.21 5.60 5.74
CA TRP A 44 8.11 4.18 5.36
C TRP A 44 6.64 3.78 5.24
N TYR A 45 6.14 3.67 4.02
CA TYR A 45 4.72 3.41 3.77
C TYR A 45 4.27 2.04 4.30
N GLY A 46 5.11 1.01 4.15
CA GLY A 46 4.80 -0.30 4.69
C GLY A 46 4.67 -0.33 6.22
N SER A 47 5.45 0.50 6.93
CA SER A 47 5.34 0.67 8.38
C SER A 47 4.08 1.44 8.75
N ALA A 48 3.85 2.59 8.11
CA ALA A 48 2.67 3.41 8.39
C ALA A 48 1.35 2.66 8.08
N ASN A 49 1.33 1.84 7.03
CA ASN A 49 0.17 1.02 6.67
C ASN A 49 0.00 -0.22 7.58
N ARG A 50 0.87 -0.39 8.58
CA ARG A 50 0.81 -1.40 9.64
C ARG A 50 0.87 -0.80 11.04
N ASP A 51 0.62 0.50 11.16
CA ASP A 51 0.53 1.18 12.45
C ASP A 51 -0.70 0.68 13.22
N GLU A 52 -0.47 0.05 14.37
CA GLU A 52 -1.53 -0.53 15.20
C GLU A 52 -2.42 0.51 15.88
N GLU A 53 -1.96 1.76 15.97
CA GLU A 53 -2.79 2.88 16.43
C GLU A 53 -3.82 3.31 15.37
N VAL A 54 -3.63 2.90 14.11
CA VAL A 54 -4.52 3.26 12.98
C VAL A 54 -5.32 2.07 12.48
N PHE A 55 -4.68 0.89 12.43
CA PHE A 55 -5.24 -0.33 11.84
C PHE A 55 -5.34 -1.44 12.88
N VAL A 56 -6.54 -1.81 13.25
CA VAL A 56 -6.78 -2.99 14.11
C VAL A 56 -6.30 -4.25 13.40
N ASP A 57 -5.56 -5.11 14.09
CA ASP A 57 -4.93 -6.31 13.49
C ASP A 57 -4.10 -5.96 12.24
N SER A 58 -3.26 -4.96 12.34
CA SER A 58 -2.53 -4.34 11.23
C SER A 58 -1.72 -5.33 10.38
N HIS A 59 -1.28 -6.45 10.98
CA HIS A 59 -0.50 -7.52 10.37
C HIS A 59 -1.35 -8.67 9.78
N LEU A 60 -2.69 -8.52 9.74
CA LEU A 60 -3.58 -9.45 9.06
C LEU A 60 -4.12 -8.81 7.78
N PHE A 61 -4.20 -9.60 6.71
CA PHE A 61 -4.89 -9.21 5.48
C PHE A 61 -6.39 -9.52 5.63
N LYS A 62 -7.23 -8.50 5.56
CA LYS A 62 -8.68 -8.64 5.80
C LYS A 62 -9.45 -7.86 4.74
N VAL A 63 -10.10 -8.56 3.81
CA VAL A 63 -10.88 -7.95 2.72
C VAL A 63 -12.09 -7.12 3.19
N ASP A 64 -12.54 -7.38 4.41
CA ASP A 64 -13.65 -6.70 5.08
C ASP A 64 -13.20 -5.63 6.10
N ARG A 65 -11.92 -5.24 6.07
CA ARG A 65 -11.34 -4.27 7.00
C ARG A 65 -12.05 -2.92 6.91
N GLU A 66 -12.63 -2.46 8.02
CA GLU A 66 -13.39 -1.19 8.06
C GLU A 66 -12.51 0.05 7.85
N ASP A 67 -11.26 0.00 8.31
CA ASP A 67 -10.30 1.10 8.25
C ASP A 67 -9.35 1.04 7.03
N ALA A 68 -9.59 0.12 6.06
CA ALA A 68 -8.74 -0.05 4.88
C ALA A 68 -8.42 1.27 4.16
N LYS A 69 -9.41 2.14 4.01
CA LYS A 69 -9.29 3.45 3.32
C LYS A 69 -8.34 4.44 3.98
N LYS A 70 -7.91 4.21 5.22
CA LYS A 70 -6.95 5.07 5.92
C LYS A 70 -5.51 4.86 5.44
N HIS A 71 -5.29 3.90 4.52
CA HIS A 71 -3.94 3.62 4.01
C HIS A 71 -3.33 4.84 3.31
N ILE A 72 -2.01 4.94 3.39
CA ILE A 72 -1.23 5.97 2.70
C ILE A 72 -0.37 5.40 1.55
N ALA A 73 -0.77 4.29 0.94
CA ALA A 73 -0.04 3.67 -0.16
C ALA A 73 0.17 4.59 -1.37
N PHE A 74 -0.69 5.58 -1.55
CA PHE A 74 -0.60 6.63 -2.56
C PHE A 74 0.00 7.95 -2.04
N GLY A 75 0.53 7.97 -0.82
CA GLY A 75 0.92 9.20 -0.14
C GLY A 75 -0.27 9.94 0.45
N ALA A 76 -0.04 11.18 0.87
CA ALA A 76 -1.04 12.05 1.46
C ALA A 76 -0.71 13.53 1.21
N GLY A 77 -1.70 14.41 1.40
CA GLY A 77 -1.57 15.86 1.27
C GLY A 77 -1.31 16.30 -0.17
N GLU A 78 -0.55 17.36 -0.35
CA GLU A 78 -0.26 17.98 -1.66
C GLU A 78 0.48 17.05 -2.63
N HIS A 79 1.14 16.01 -2.11
CA HIS A 79 1.85 15.01 -2.90
C HIS A 79 1.06 13.70 -3.07
N LEU A 80 -0.25 13.71 -2.84
CA LEU A 80 -1.10 12.56 -3.13
C LEU A 80 -0.92 12.15 -4.60
N CYS A 81 -0.76 10.85 -4.84
CA CYS A 81 -0.58 10.32 -6.18
C CYS A 81 -1.68 10.78 -7.13
N LEU A 82 -1.32 11.43 -8.22
CA LEU A 82 -2.27 11.89 -9.25
C LEU A 82 -3.07 10.72 -9.84
N GLY A 83 -2.44 9.56 -9.98
CA GLY A 83 -3.05 8.35 -10.53
C GLY A 83 -3.83 7.49 -9.53
N ASN A 84 -4.05 7.93 -8.29
CA ASN A 84 -4.65 7.10 -7.24
C ASN A 84 -6.01 6.51 -7.64
N ARG A 85 -6.90 7.33 -8.18
CA ARG A 85 -8.24 6.90 -8.61
C ARG A 85 -8.19 5.92 -9.78
N LEU A 86 -7.30 6.18 -10.75
CA LEU A 86 -7.10 5.28 -11.88
C LEU A 86 -6.50 3.95 -11.43
N GLY A 87 -5.52 3.98 -10.54
CA GLY A 87 -4.92 2.77 -9.97
C GLY A 87 -5.93 1.92 -9.21
N GLN A 88 -6.75 2.53 -8.35
CA GLN A 88 -7.84 1.82 -7.66
C GLN A 88 -8.85 1.22 -8.64
N LEU A 89 -9.26 1.98 -9.66
CA LEU A 89 -10.21 1.50 -10.67
C LEU A 89 -9.64 0.30 -11.44
N GLN A 90 -8.37 0.36 -11.85
CA GLN A 90 -7.72 -0.74 -12.56
C GLN A 90 -7.64 -2.01 -11.73
N ILE A 91 -7.26 -1.90 -10.44
CA ILE A 91 -7.20 -3.06 -9.53
C ILE A 91 -8.61 -3.64 -9.36
N ARG A 92 -9.60 -2.79 -9.11
CA ARG A 92 -10.98 -3.20 -8.93
C ARG A 92 -11.50 -3.99 -10.14
N ILE A 93 -11.43 -3.40 -11.36
CA ILE A 93 -11.90 -4.05 -12.58
C ILE A 93 -11.12 -5.35 -12.84
N LEU A 94 -9.81 -5.35 -12.62
CA LEU A 94 -8.99 -6.55 -12.78
C LEU A 94 -9.50 -7.70 -11.90
N TYR A 95 -9.81 -7.43 -10.63
CA TYR A 95 -10.27 -8.48 -9.72
C TYR A 95 -11.73 -8.87 -9.97
N GLU A 96 -12.60 -7.94 -10.38
CA GLU A 96 -13.95 -8.26 -10.83
C GLU A 96 -13.90 -9.28 -12.00
N GLU A 97 -13.14 -8.97 -13.05
CA GLU A 97 -12.99 -9.83 -14.22
C GLU A 97 -12.23 -11.13 -13.93
N LEU A 98 -11.21 -11.08 -13.08
CA LEU A 98 -10.39 -12.24 -12.75
C LEU A 98 -11.19 -13.28 -11.96
N LEU A 99 -11.92 -12.85 -10.95
CA LEU A 99 -12.69 -13.75 -10.09
C LEU A 99 -13.93 -14.30 -10.79
N ASP A 100 -14.53 -13.53 -11.71
CA ASP A 100 -15.62 -14.02 -12.55
C ASP A 100 -15.18 -15.15 -13.48
N ARG A 101 -14.00 -15.00 -14.10
CA ARG A 101 -13.48 -15.97 -15.07
C ARG A 101 -12.75 -17.16 -14.42
N PHE A 102 -12.07 -16.93 -13.30
CA PHE A 102 -11.19 -17.89 -12.65
C PHE A 102 -11.47 -17.96 -11.14
N PRO A 103 -12.61 -18.53 -10.72
CA PRO A 103 -13.01 -18.55 -9.31
C PRO A 103 -12.06 -19.36 -8.41
N ASN A 104 -11.26 -20.23 -8.98
CA ASN A 104 -10.36 -21.14 -8.26
C ASN A 104 -8.86 -20.89 -8.54
N ILE A 105 -8.48 -19.64 -8.81
CA ILE A 105 -7.09 -19.28 -9.05
C ILE A 105 -6.23 -19.56 -7.81
N GLU A 106 -5.14 -20.30 -8.00
CA GLU A 106 -4.22 -20.73 -6.94
C GLU A 106 -2.77 -20.38 -7.29
N ALA A 107 -2.04 -19.76 -6.36
CA ALA A 107 -0.60 -19.54 -6.51
C ALA A 107 0.15 -20.87 -6.24
N ILE A 108 0.86 -21.39 -7.26
CA ILE A 108 1.60 -22.67 -7.20
C ILE A 108 3.11 -22.50 -7.08
N SER A 109 3.58 -21.27 -6.87
CA SER A 109 5.00 -20.99 -6.61
C SER A 109 5.15 -19.83 -5.63
N LYS A 110 6.33 -19.68 -5.03
CA LYS A 110 6.70 -18.43 -4.36
C LYS A 110 6.90 -17.34 -5.42
N PRO A 111 6.51 -16.08 -5.12
CA PRO A 111 6.74 -14.98 -6.04
C PRO A 111 8.23 -14.67 -6.18
N THR A 112 8.67 -14.37 -7.39
CA THR A 112 9.98 -13.75 -7.65
C THR A 112 9.83 -12.24 -7.55
N ARG A 113 10.60 -11.63 -6.67
CA ARG A 113 10.50 -10.17 -6.45
C ARG A 113 11.44 -9.40 -7.37
N VAL A 114 11.03 -8.19 -7.71
CA VAL A 114 11.90 -7.22 -8.40
C VAL A 114 13.00 -6.78 -7.43
N PRO A 115 14.29 -6.85 -7.81
CA PRO A 115 15.38 -6.35 -6.97
C PRO A 115 15.37 -4.81 -6.95
N SER A 116 14.66 -4.24 -5.98
CA SER A 116 14.54 -2.80 -5.82
C SER A 116 14.42 -2.44 -4.34
N ASN A 117 15.11 -1.39 -3.93
CA ASN A 117 14.97 -0.80 -2.60
C ASN A 117 13.84 0.23 -2.53
N PHE A 118 13.23 0.58 -3.67
CA PHE A 118 12.20 1.61 -3.79
C PHE A 118 10.81 1.05 -4.10
N LEU A 119 10.75 -0.04 -4.89
CA LEU A 119 9.49 -0.66 -5.29
C LEU A 119 9.36 -2.07 -4.72
N ASN A 120 8.24 -2.35 -4.09
CA ASN A 120 7.87 -3.68 -3.62
C ASN A 120 7.07 -4.40 -4.72
N GLY A 121 7.76 -4.86 -5.77
CA GLY A 121 7.16 -5.48 -6.95
C GLY A 121 7.41 -6.98 -7.03
N ILE A 122 6.55 -7.67 -7.79
CA ILE A 122 6.69 -9.07 -8.17
C ILE A 122 6.92 -9.13 -9.67
N SER A 123 7.97 -9.83 -10.12
CA SER A 123 8.25 -10.04 -11.54
C SER A 123 7.60 -11.31 -12.09
N HIS A 124 7.51 -12.36 -11.28
CA HIS A 124 6.92 -13.65 -11.69
C HIS A 124 6.15 -14.28 -10.52
N LEU A 125 4.99 -14.83 -10.84
CA LEU A 125 4.20 -15.67 -9.97
C LEU A 125 3.48 -16.71 -10.84
N LYS A 126 3.76 -18.00 -10.62
CA LYS A 126 3.03 -19.06 -11.30
C LYS A 126 1.71 -19.30 -10.60
N VAL A 127 0.64 -19.36 -11.38
CA VAL A 127 -0.72 -19.66 -10.90
C VAL A 127 -1.30 -20.85 -11.68
N ARG A 128 -2.23 -21.52 -11.05
CA ARG A 128 -3.16 -22.48 -11.65
C ARG A 128 -4.52 -21.81 -11.72
N ILE A 129 -5.21 -21.99 -12.84
CA ILE A 129 -6.58 -21.52 -13.12
C ILE A 129 -7.47 -22.69 -13.42
#